data_0a0b29e7b25b4f84b93fdc3f59519047
#
_entry.id   0a0b29e7b25b4f84b93fdc3f59519047
#
_cell.length_a   1.000
_cell.length_b   1.000
_cell.length_c   1.000
_cell.angle_alpha   90.00
_cell.angle_beta   90.00
_cell.angle_gamma   90.00
#
_symmetry.space_group_name_H-M   'P 1'
#
loop_
_entity.id
_entity.type
_entity.pdbx_description
1 polymer ?
#
loop_
_entity_poly.entity_id
_entity_poly.type
_entity_poly.pdbx_seq_one_letter_code
_entity_poly.pdbx_strand_id
1 'polypeptide(L)'
;MGKGLHRVFSTIVSEILQELTNFGETGSEVSHFIPEPRNFSEGTKLAENIRKPWLKATLKDIKNLINNQTFMIEDPKDGEPVTPCMDVYKAKIQSYGNLDKLKLRIVVRGDLQNKEMIVDTWSPTASMRTLKYFLADVAKHKAIVH
;
A
#
# COMPACT_ATOMS: atom_id res chain seq x y z
N MET A 1 -22.12 8.56 13.40
CA MET A 1 -21.63 7.20 13.12
C MET A 1 -20.20 7.13 12.55
N GLY A 2 -19.37 8.17 12.73
CA GLY A 2 -18.02 8.29 12.17
C GLY A 2 -16.86 7.77 13.02
N LYS A 3 -17.12 7.22 14.22
CA LYS A 3 -16.06 6.73 15.13
C LYS A 3 -15.45 5.37 14.75
N GLY A 4 -15.96 4.71 13.72
CA GLY A 4 -15.54 3.35 13.35
C GLY A 4 -14.26 3.27 12.55
N LEU A 5 -14.00 4.18 11.61
CA LEU A 5 -12.86 4.07 10.68
C LEU A 5 -11.53 4.50 11.31
N HIS A 6 -11.54 5.55 12.12
CA HIS A 6 -10.34 6.00 12.83
C HIS A 6 -9.85 4.94 13.83
N ARG A 7 -10.77 4.27 14.53
CA ARG A 7 -10.46 3.13 15.39
C ARG A 7 -9.84 1.96 14.61
N VAL A 8 -10.36 1.66 13.43
CA VAL A 8 -9.86 0.53 12.64
C VAL A 8 -8.42 0.77 12.20
N PHE A 9 -8.07 1.96 11.74
CA PHE A 9 -6.70 2.24 11.27
C PHE A 9 -5.71 2.31 12.43
N SER A 10 -6.03 2.99 13.53
CA SER A 10 -5.18 3.04 14.73
C SER A 10 -5.09 1.68 15.42
N THR A 11 -6.17 0.90 15.43
CA THR A 11 -6.19 -0.46 15.98
C THR A 11 -5.34 -1.40 15.12
N ILE A 12 -5.46 -1.36 13.80
CA ILE A 12 -4.63 -2.15 12.87
C ILE A 12 -3.15 -1.81 13.04
N VAL A 13 -2.81 -0.54 13.10
CA VAL A 13 -1.41 -0.11 13.30
C VAL A 13 -0.90 -0.52 14.68
N SER A 14 -1.70 -0.38 15.74
CA SER A 14 -1.30 -0.79 17.10
C SER A 14 -1.21 -2.31 17.25
N GLU A 15 -2.12 -3.08 16.65
CA GLU A 15 -2.07 -4.55 16.63
C GLU A 15 -0.84 -5.05 15.85
N ILE A 16 -0.57 -4.45 14.69
CA ILE A 16 0.63 -4.75 13.91
C ILE A 16 1.90 -4.43 14.71
N LEU A 17 1.96 -3.29 15.38
CA LEU A 17 3.11 -2.90 16.22
C LEU A 17 3.26 -3.82 17.43
N GLN A 18 2.17 -4.26 18.04
CA GLN A 18 2.16 -5.14 19.19
C GLN A 18 2.58 -6.58 18.83
N GLU A 19 2.12 -7.10 17.69
CA GLU A 19 2.58 -8.40 17.19
C GLU A 19 4.05 -8.40 16.80
N LEU A 20 4.59 -7.28 16.35
CA LEU A 20 5.99 -7.16 15.92
C LEU A 20 6.98 -6.99 17.06
N THR A 21 6.57 -6.43 18.20
CA THR A 21 7.41 -6.43 19.42
C THR A 21 7.60 -7.84 19.98
N ASN A 22 6.71 -8.77 19.67
CA ASN A 22 6.78 -10.17 20.07
C ASN A 22 7.55 -11.07 19.08
N PHE A 23 8.06 -10.49 17.97
CA PHE A 23 8.72 -11.24 16.91
C PHE A 23 10.24 -11.15 17.00
N GLY A 24 10.87 -12.22 17.51
CA GLY A 24 12.28 -12.51 17.30
C GLY A 24 12.58 -12.85 15.83
N GLU A 25 13.69 -12.37 15.31
CA GLU A 25 14.19 -12.64 13.96
C GLU A 25 14.48 -14.15 13.78
N THR A 26 13.54 -14.88 13.21
CA THR A 26 13.80 -16.22 12.67
C THR A 26 13.50 -16.20 11.18
N GLY A 27 14.56 -16.32 10.39
CA GLY A 27 14.47 -16.51 8.94
C GLY A 27 13.80 -17.86 8.65
N SER A 28 12.61 -17.85 8.07
CA SER A 28 11.99 -19.04 7.52
C SER A 28 12.05 -18.98 6.01
N GLU A 29 12.50 -20.05 5.38
CA GLU A 29 12.39 -20.26 3.93
C GLU A 29 10.91 -20.20 3.54
N VAL A 30 10.59 -19.27 2.65
CA VAL A 30 9.23 -19.04 2.18
C VAL A 30 8.97 -19.95 0.99
N SER A 31 7.96 -20.80 1.06
CA SER A 31 7.58 -21.72 -0.01
C SER A 31 7.19 -20.97 -1.29
N HIS A 32 7.30 -21.62 -2.45
CA HIS A 32 7.01 -21.05 -3.78
C HIS A 32 5.59 -20.48 -3.96
N PHE A 33 4.65 -20.83 -3.10
CA PHE A 33 3.27 -20.34 -3.16
C PHE A 33 2.87 -19.72 -1.82
N ILE A 34 2.68 -18.38 -1.84
CA ILE A 34 2.12 -17.65 -0.72
C ILE A 34 0.73 -17.15 -1.13
N PRO A 35 -0.35 -17.58 -0.47
CA PRO A 35 -1.68 -17.05 -0.75
C PRO A 35 -1.75 -15.55 -0.44
N GLU A 36 -2.37 -14.79 -1.33
CA GLU A 36 -2.63 -13.36 -1.14
C GLU A 36 -3.90 -13.18 -0.31
N PRO A 37 -3.83 -12.63 0.92
CA PRO A 37 -5.02 -12.35 1.69
C PRO A 37 -5.80 -11.18 1.06
N ARG A 38 -7.12 -11.22 1.15
CA ARG A 38 -7.99 -10.16 0.62
C ARG A 38 -7.96 -8.89 1.45
N ASN A 39 -7.68 -9.03 2.74
CA ASN A 39 -7.60 -7.92 3.69
C ASN A 39 -6.75 -8.34 4.91
N PHE A 40 -6.45 -7.37 5.80
CA PHE A 40 -5.66 -7.60 6.99
C PHE A 40 -6.26 -8.67 7.91
N SER A 41 -7.57 -8.64 8.14
CA SER A 41 -8.26 -9.64 8.98
C SER A 41 -8.14 -11.06 8.45
N GLU A 42 -8.12 -11.25 7.14
CA GLU A 42 -7.84 -12.56 6.53
C GLU A 42 -6.37 -12.94 6.68
N GLY A 43 -5.47 -11.96 6.50
CA GLY A 43 -4.03 -12.14 6.67
C GLY A 43 -3.65 -12.64 8.07
N THR A 44 -4.29 -12.12 9.10
CA THR A 44 -4.04 -12.53 10.51
C THR A 44 -4.51 -13.95 10.83
N LYS A 45 -5.44 -14.51 10.05
CA LYS A 45 -5.97 -15.87 10.21
C LYS A 45 -5.14 -16.94 9.48
N LEU A 46 -4.17 -16.53 8.67
CA LEU A 46 -3.29 -17.46 7.95
C LEU A 46 -2.40 -18.23 8.92
N ALA A 47 -1.91 -19.39 8.49
CA ALA A 47 -0.92 -20.17 9.22
C ALA A 47 0.32 -19.31 9.52
N GLU A 48 0.99 -19.55 10.64
CA GLU A 48 2.04 -18.69 11.17
C GLU A 48 3.20 -18.48 10.17
N ASN A 49 3.61 -19.52 9.47
CA ASN A 49 4.66 -19.48 8.46
C ASN A 49 4.31 -18.57 7.25
N ILE A 50 3.02 -18.36 6.96
CA ILE A 50 2.52 -17.49 5.89
C ILE A 50 2.22 -16.09 6.44
N ARG A 51 1.62 -16.03 7.64
CA ARG A 51 1.25 -14.78 8.30
C ARG A 51 2.46 -13.90 8.61
N LYS A 52 3.51 -14.48 9.18
CA LYS A 52 4.74 -13.73 9.54
C LYS A 52 5.34 -12.91 8.40
N PRO A 53 5.63 -13.49 7.22
CA PRO A 53 6.12 -12.73 6.08
C PRO A 53 5.20 -11.58 5.66
N TRP A 54 3.88 -11.79 5.69
CA TRP A 54 2.91 -10.75 5.36
C TRP A 54 2.90 -9.61 6.37
N LEU A 55 2.94 -9.90 7.67
CA LEU A 55 3.02 -8.89 8.71
C LEU A 55 4.30 -8.05 8.58
N LYS A 56 5.44 -8.70 8.33
CA LYS A 56 6.72 -8.00 8.10
C LYS A 56 6.66 -7.07 6.88
N ALA A 57 6.07 -7.53 5.78
CA ALA A 57 5.88 -6.72 4.57
C ALA A 57 4.93 -5.54 4.83
N THR A 58 3.80 -5.78 5.49
CA THR A 58 2.82 -4.76 5.87
C THR A 58 3.46 -3.66 6.70
N LEU A 59 4.22 -4.03 7.72
CA LEU A 59 4.91 -3.06 8.57
C LEU A 59 5.93 -2.23 7.80
N LYS A 60 6.72 -2.87 6.95
CA LYS A 60 7.70 -2.18 6.12
C LYS A 60 7.03 -1.12 5.24
N ASP A 61 5.92 -1.47 4.58
CA ASP A 61 5.23 -0.56 3.69
C ASP A 61 4.54 0.58 4.47
N ILE A 62 3.95 0.31 5.64
CA ILE A 62 3.40 1.35 6.52
C ILE A 62 4.49 2.29 7.03
N LYS A 63 5.63 1.76 7.50
CA LYS A 63 6.78 2.59 7.91
C LYS A 63 7.28 3.49 6.80
N ASN A 64 7.33 2.98 5.56
CA ASN A 64 7.71 3.80 4.41
C ASN A 64 6.72 4.94 4.16
N LEU A 65 5.42 4.69 4.27
CA LEU A 65 4.40 5.73 4.12
C LEU A 65 4.53 6.82 5.20
N ILE A 66 4.77 6.43 6.45
CA ILE A 66 4.98 7.36 7.58
C ILE A 66 6.26 8.17 7.36
N ASN A 67 7.38 7.52 7.04
CA ASN A 67 8.67 8.17 6.82
C ASN A 67 8.65 9.16 5.64
N ASN A 68 7.86 8.86 4.61
CA ASN A 68 7.67 9.74 3.47
C ASN A 68 6.61 10.83 3.71
N GLN A 69 6.05 10.92 4.93
CA GLN A 69 5.00 11.88 5.29
C GLN A 69 3.80 11.84 4.31
N THR A 70 3.47 10.64 3.82
CA THR A 70 2.41 10.46 2.80
C THR A 70 1.02 10.73 3.37
N PHE A 71 0.84 10.58 4.68
CA PHE A 71 -0.42 10.85 5.38
C PHE A 71 -0.15 11.32 6.82
N MET A 72 -1.12 12.02 7.37
CA MET A 72 -1.20 12.37 8.77
C MET A 72 -2.42 11.69 9.39
N ILE A 73 -2.33 11.34 10.67
CA ILE A 73 -3.45 10.80 11.43
C ILE A 73 -4.13 11.99 12.12
N GLU A 74 -5.36 12.28 11.70
CA GLU A 74 -6.17 13.36 12.26
C GLU A 74 -7.53 12.81 12.70
N ASP A 75 -8.12 13.44 13.70
CA ASP A 75 -9.50 13.16 14.07
C ASP A 75 -10.45 13.77 13.02
N PRO A 76 -11.43 12.99 12.50
CA PRO A 76 -12.37 13.53 11.54
C PRO A 76 -13.21 14.63 12.19
N LYS A 77 -13.35 15.76 11.50
CA LYS A 77 -14.22 16.85 11.92
C LYS A 77 -15.69 16.45 11.72
N ASP A 78 -16.56 16.95 12.58
CA ASP A 78 -17.99 16.67 12.47
C ASP A 78 -18.53 17.14 11.12
N GLY A 79 -19.20 16.22 10.40
CA GLY A 79 -19.76 16.48 9.06
C GLY A 79 -18.78 16.38 7.89
N GLU A 80 -17.51 16.09 8.14
CA GLU A 80 -16.54 15.90 7.06
C GLU A 80 -16.74 14.54 6.37
N PRO A 81 -16.88 14.50 5.03
CA PRO A 81 -17.06 13.25 4.32
C PRO A 81 -15.76 12.45 4.31
N VAL A 82 -15.82 11.24 4.83
CA VAL A 82 -14.68 10.33 4.89
C VAL A 82 -14.79 9.26 3.81
N THR A 83 -13.80 9.20 2.91
CA THR A 83 -13.70 8.16 1.90
C THR A 83 -12.97 6.94 2.47
N PRO A 84 -13.57 5.74 2.44
CA PRO A 84 -12.94 4.53 2.99
C PRO A 84 -11.73 4.10 2.16
N CYS A 85 -10.76 3.51 2.83
CA CYS A 85 -9.61 2.87 2.21
C CYS A 85 -9.73 1.34 2.25
N MET A 86 -9.03 0.67 1.36
CA MET A 86 -8.87 -0.78 1.35
C MET A 86 -7.39 -1.13 1.26
N ASP A 87 -7.03 -2.25 1.86
CA ASP A 87 -5.73 -2.86 1.79
C ASP A 87 -5.69 -3.89 0.66
N VAL A 88 -4.65 -3.84 -0.16
CA VAL A 88 -4.43 -4.75 -1.29
C VAL A 88 -3.08 -5.43 -1.12
N TYR A 89 -3.11 -6.73 -0.92
CA TYR A 89 -1.93 -7.58 -0.77
C TYR A 89 -1.51 -8.15 -2.12
N LYS A 90 -0.22 -8.11 -2.44
CA LYS A 90 0.34 -8.67 -3.67
C LYS A 90 1.68 -9.35 -3.42
N ALA A 91 1.76 -10.62 -3.81
CA ALA A 91 3.01 -11.35 -3.92
C ALA A 91 3.60 -11.09 -5.31
N LYS A 92 4.80 -10.52 -5.37
CA LYS A 92 5.55 -10.38 -6.63
C LYS A 92 6.42 -11.59 -6.83
N ILE A 93 6.28 -12.20 -8.00
CA ILE A 93 7.03 -13.40 -8.40
C ILE A 93 8.00 -13.02 -9.50
N GLN A 94 9.23 -13.50 -9.42
CA GLN A 94 10.25 -13.35 -10.45
C GLN A 94 9.93 -14.22 -11.66
N SER A 95 10.58 -13.93 -12.79
CA SER A 95 10.38 -14.68 -14.05
C SER A 95 10.64 -16.18 -13.93
N TYR A 96 11.43 -16.60 -12.94
CA TYR A 96 11.75 -18.01 -12.66
C TYR A 96 10.83 -18.68 -11.62
N GLY A 97 9.72 -18.01 -11.23
CA GLY A 97 8.72 -18.56 -10.31
C GLY A 97 9.05 -18.36 -8.82
N ASN A 98 10.18 -17.79 -8.46
CA ASN A 98 10.54 -17.52 -7.07
C ASN A 98 9.84 -16.27 -6.55
N LEU A 99 9.51 -16.24 -5.25
CA LEU A 99 8.97 -15.04 -4.61
C LEU A 99 10.03 -13.92 -4.63
N ASP A 100 9.69 -12.79 -5.25
CA ASP A 100 10.52 -11.58 -5.21
C ASP A 100 10.25 -10.79 -3.93
N LYS A 101 9.01 -10.41 -3.70
CA LYS A 101 8.60 -9.67 -2.51
C LYS A 101 7.10 -9.69 -2.29
N LEU A 102 6.72 -9.56 -1.03
CA LEU A 102 5.37 -9.28 -0.60
C LEU A 102 5.17 -7.76 -0.53
N LYS A 103 4.02 -7.27 -0.93
CA LYS A 103 3.71 -5.84 -0.96
C LYS A 103 2.29 -5.57 -0.48
N LEU A 104 2.16 -4.58 0.40
CA LEU A 104 0.89 -3.97 0.77
C LEU A 104 0.70 -2.67 -0.03
N ARG A 105 -0.53 -2.41 -0.45
CA ARG A 105 -0.97 -1.11 -0.94
C ARG A 105 -2.22 -0.70 -0.20
N ILE A 106 -2.24 0.52 0.30
CA ILE A 106 -3.44 1.15 0.85
C ILE A 106 -4.04 1.97 -0.29
N VAL A 107 -5.27 1.67 -0.66
CA VAL A 107 -5.96 2.29 -1.80
C VAL A 107 -7.23 2.96 -1.29
N VAL A 108 -7.41 4.22 -1.64
CA VAL A 108 -8.66 4.94 -1.37
C VAL A 108 -9.74 4.42 -2.31
N ARG A 109 -10.92 4.16 -1.77
CA ARG A 109 -12.09 3.69 -2.53
C ARG A 109 -12.76 4.85 -3.26
N GLY A 110 -12.16 5.28 -4.39
CA GLY A 110 -12.70 6.35 -5.22
C GLY A 110 -14.10 6.04 -5.82
N ASP A 111 -14.47 4.75 -5.90
CA ASP A 111 -15.81 4.30 -6.30
C ASP A 111 -16.90 4.71 -5.29
N LEU A 112 -16.53 4.94 -4.03
CA LEU A 112 -17.41 5.38 -2.95
C LEU A 112 -17.28 6.89 -2.64
N GLN A 113 -16.46 7.60 -3.40
CA GLN A 113 -16.30 9.05 -3.23
C GLN A 113 -17.56 9.78 -3.72
N ASN A 114 -17.97 10.82 -2.98
CA ASN A 114 -19.09 11.64 -3.42
C ASN A 114 -18.75 12.36 -4.74
N LYS A 115 -19.47 12.00 -5.81
CA LYS A 115 -19.23 12.53 -7.17
C LYS A 115 -19.47 14.04 -7.28
N GLU A 116 -20.29 14.62 -6.42
CA GLU A 116 -20.56 16.05 -6.40
C GLU A 116 -19.33 16.89 -5.97
N MET A 117 -18.39 16.26 -5.28
CA MET A 117 -17.13 16.90 -4.85
C MET A 117 -16.00 16.75 -5.87
N ILE A 118 -16.21 16.01 -6.95
CA ILE A 118 -15.20 15.76 -7.99
C ILE A 118 -15.41 16.78 -9.11
N VAL A 119 -14.57 17.81 -9.14
CA VAL A 119 -14.66 18.86 -10.15
C VAL A 119 -14.07 18.41 -11.49
N ASP A 120 -12.98 17.66 -11.48
CA ASP A 120 -12.32 17.12 -12.67
C ASP A 120 -11.61 15.81 -12.35
N THR A 121 -11.90 14.76 -13.11
CA THR A 121 -11.26 13.45 -12.99
C THR A 121 -10.25 13.15 -14.10
N TRP A 122 -10.13 14.07 -15.06
CA TRP A 122 -9.26 13.86 -16.20
C TRP A 122 -7.82 14.26 -15.85
N SER A 123 -6.94 13.29 -15.87
CA SER A 123 -5.50 13.48 -15.71
C SER A 123 -4.78 12.84 -16.88
N PRO A 124 -4.31 13.65 -17.85
CA PRO A 124 -3.62 13.12 -19.01
C PRO A 124 -2.30 12.51 -18.59
N THR A 125 -2.15 11.22 -18.85
CA THR A 125 -0.88 10.52 -18.66
C THR A 125 -0.13 10.47 -19.98
N ALA A 126 1.10 10.98 -20.00
CA ALA A 126 1.94 10.89 -21.17
C ALA A 126 2.14 9.42 -21.58
N SER A 127 2.02 9.14 -22.88
CA SER A 127 2.28 7.78 -23.37
C SER A 127 3.75 7.42 -23.17
N MET A 128 4.04 6.15 -22.93
CA MET A 128 5.41 5.67 -22.79
C MET A 128 6.24 5.96 -24.06
N ARG A 129 5.58 6.02 -25.21
CA ARG A 129 6.21 6.37 -26.49
C ARG A 129 6.65 7.82 -26.49
N THR A 130 5.79 8.74 -26.07
CA THR A 130 6.08 10.18 -25.94
C THR A 130 7.22 10.41 -24.96
N LEU A 131 7.20 9.73 -23.79
CA LEU A 131 8.29 9.84 -22.82
C LEU A 131 9.63 9.40 -23.39
N LYS A 132 9.66 8.27 -24.13
CA LYS A 132 10.91 7.80 -24.77
C LYS A 132 11.41 8.76 -25.81
N TYR A 133 10.54 9.35 -26.62
CA TYR A 133 10.90 10.40 -27.59
C TYR A 133 11.51 11.62 -26.90
N PHE A 134 10.85 12.11 -25.85
CA PHE A 134 11.31 13.24 -25.06
C PHE A 134 12.71 12.97 -24.47
N LEU A 135 12.92 11.80 -23.84
CA LEU A 135 14.22 11.45 -23.27
C LEU A 135 15.32 11.32 -24.32
N ALA A 136 15.01 10.79 -25.51
CA ALA A 136 15.95 10.71 -26.62
C ALA A 136 16.35 12.10 -27.15
N ASP A 137 15.38 13.02 -27.24
CA ASP A 137 15.61 14.40 -27.66
C ASP A 137 16.47 15.17 -26.64
N VAL A 138 16.15 15.04 -25.36
CA VAL A 138 16.94 15.59 -24.24
C VAL A 138 18.40 15.08 -24.30
N ALA A 139 18.59 13.78 -24.49
CA ALA A 139 19.90 13.20 -24.57
C ALA A 139 20.71 13.71 -25.82
N LYS A 140 20.04 13.83 -26.96
CA LYS A 140 20.63 14.35 -28.19
C LYS A 140 21.11 15.79 -28.04
N HIS A 141 20.33 16.63 -27.38
CA HIS A 141 20.63 18.05 -27.23
C HIS A 141 21.37 18.38 -25.94
N LYS A 142 21.70 17.36 -25.10
CA LYS A 142 22.32 17.53 -23.77
C LYS A 142 21.58 18.53 -22.89
N ALA A 143 20.25 18.57 -23.01
CA ALA A 143 19.40 19.46 -22.24
C ALA A 143 19.24 18.98 -20.79
N ILE A 144 19.07 19.92 -19.87
CA ILE A 144 18.78 19.61 -18.45
C ILE A 144 17.26 19.59 -18.30
N VAL A 145 16.75 18.54 -17.67
CA VAL A 145 15.32 18.40 -17.33
C VAL A 145 15.16 18.72 -15.86
N HIS A 146 14.32 19.69 -15.56
CA HIS A 146 13.95 20.10 -14.20
C HIS A 146 12.56 19.60 -13.85
#